data_df83eb0c73544ef0d55de12261945292
#
_entry.id   df83eb0c73544ef0d55de12261945292
#
_cell.length_a   1.000
_cell.length_b   1.000
_cell.length_c   1.000
_cell.angle_alpha   90.00
_cell.angle_beta   90.00
_cell.angle_gamma   90.00
#
_symmetry.space_group_name_H-M   'P 1'
#
loop_
_entity.id
_entity.type
_entity.pdbx_description
1 polymer ?
#
loop_
_entity_poly.entity_id
_entity_poly.type
_entity_poly.pdbx_seq_one_letter_code
_entity_poly.pdbx_strand_id
1 'polypeptide(L)'
;MDAIIKYRGGKRREIPQFINFIPADYDTYIEPFLGGGAVFFQQEPNNAIINDMNEPLINFYRQLATQYDRVMDELQTLHEIYEHNEDVYSTKKMRNPEIRIENGNEPLYYRLRDMYNSIIPSEYLPATLYYFINKTAYSGMLRFNAQGQYNVPYGRYKHFNVNIITEGHRDLLQRTHILNDDFENVFNLAQTNDFIFLDPPYDCTFHEYGNLTDDFNEAEQRRLAGAFYNLNCRALMVISRTPLTTELYGQNVVAEYPIRYSVNIRNRFTGDASHIVVTNY
;
A
#
# COMPACT_ATOMS: atom_id res chain seq x y z
N MET A 1 -0.82 9.11 -12.22
CA MET A 1 -0.86 7.66 -12.50
C MET A 1 -1.68 6.91 -11.43
N ASP A 2 -2.10 5.67 -11.71
CA ASP A 2 -2.78 4.83 -10.71
C ASP A 2 -1.78 4.12 -9.78
N ALA A 3 -2.18 3.89 -8.51
CA ALA A 3 -1.38 3.05 -7.61
C ALA A 3 -1.22 1.62 -8.14
N ILE A 4 -0.03 1.07 -8.03
CA ILE A 4 0.34 -0.21 -8.65
C ILE A 4 -0.20 -1.40 -7.86
N ILE A 5 -0.18 -1.36 -6.54
CA ILE A 5 -0.50 -2.48 -5.66
C ILE A 5 -1.84 -2.30 -4.93
N LYS A 6 -2.42 -3.40 -4.47
CA LYS A 6 -3.53 -3.37 -3.52
C LYS A 6 -2.95 -3.12 -2.13
N TYR A 7 -3.38 -2.06 -1.47
CA TYR A 7 -2.95 -1.75 -0.10
C TYR A 7 -4.17 -1.36 0.75
N ARG A 8 -4.24 -1.86 1.97
CA ARG A 8 -5.34 -1.50 2.90
C ARG A 8 -5.24 -0.03 3.26
N GLY A 9 -6.38 0.63 3.37
CA GLY A 9 -6.41 2.07 3.65
C GLY A 9 -6.03 2.96 2.47
N GLY A 10 -5.79 2.39 1.27
CA GLY A 10 -5.35 3.18 0.10
C GLY A 10 -6.31 4.32 -0.23
N LYS A 11 -5.79 5.55 -0.32
CA LYS A 11 -6.51 6.81 -0.42
C LYS A 11 -7.15 7.14 -1.77
N ARG A 12 -6.98 6.29 -2.80
CA ARG A 12 -7.43 6.59 -4.18
C ARG A 12 -8.85 7.16 -4.27
N ARG A 13 -9.79 6.63 -3.47
CA ARG A 13 -11.20 7.08 -3.48
C ARG A 13 -11.42 8.34 -2.65
N GLU A 14 -10.48 8.65 -1.78
CA GLU A 14 -10.56 9.76 -0.83
C GLU A 14 -9.82 11.01 -1.35
N ILE A 15 -8.88 10.86 -2.29
CA ILE A 15 -8.11 11.97 -2.87
C ILE A 15 -8.99 13.19 -3.22
N PRO A 16 -10.18 13.06 -3.86
CA PRO A 16 -11.02 14.21 -4.16
C PRO A 16 -11.46 15.01 -2.93
N GLN A 17 -11.45 14.43 -1.73
CA GLN A 17 -11.88 15.08 -0.49
C GLN A 17 -10.79 16.03 0.07
N PHE A 18 -9.52 15.77 -0.23
CA PHE A 18 -8.41 16.53 0.35
C PHE A 18 -7.41 17.11 -0.67
N ILE A 19 -7.53 16.79 -1.95
CA ILE A 19 -6.58 17.22 -2.98
C ILE A 19 -6.41 18.74 -3.03
N ASN A 20 -7.48 19.50 -2.80
CA ASN A 20 -7.46 20.96 -2.83
C ASN A 20 -6.71 21.61 -1.66
N PHE A 21 -6.37 20.84 -0.64
CA PHE A 21 -5.53 21.28 0.47
C PHE A 21 -4.04 21.01 0.25
N ILE A 22 -3.68 20.28 -0.81
CA ILE A 22 -2.27 20.09 -1.20
C ILE A 22 -1.77 21.37 -1.85
N PRO A 23 -0.68 21.98 -1.37
CA PRO A 23 -0.13 23.17 -2.01
C PRO A 23 0.27 22.91 -3.46
N ALA A 24 0.09 23.88 -4.33
CA ALA A 24 0.52 23.77 -5.72
C ALA A 24 2.03 24.00 -5.91
N ASP A 25 2.67 24.62 -4.92
CA ASP A 25 4.07 25.02 -4.94
C ASP A 25 4.82 24.35 -3.77
N TYR A 26 5.79 23.53 -4.09
CA TYR A 26 6.76 22.93 -3.15
C TYR A 26 8.01 22.50 -3.92
N ASP A 27 9.14 22.42 -3.21
CA ASP A 27 10.40 22.00 -3.81
C ASP A 27 10.49 20.47 -3.87
N THR A 28 10.17 19.79 -2.76
CA THR A 28 10.15 18.34 -2.65
C THR A 28 8.84 17.85 -2.04
N TYR A 29 8.25 16.82 -2.63
CA TYR A 29 7.13 16.07 -2.07
C TYR A 29 7.67 14.95 -1.17
N ILE A 30 7.16 14.84 0.05
CA ILE A 30 7.60 13.82 1.01
C ILE A 30 6.41 13.01 1.50
N GLU A 31 6.46 11.68 1.40
CA GLU A 31 5.41 10.78 1.88
C GLU A 31 6.03 9.70 2.80
N PRO A 32 6.09 9.94 4.14
CA PRO A 32 6.75 9.06 5.10
C PRO A 32 6.01 7.75 5.38
N PHE A 33 4.72 7.69 5.06
CA PHE A 33 3.85 6.52 5.20
C PHE A 33 3.25 6.19 3.83
N LEU A 34 4.08 5.65 2.92
CA LEU A 34 3.73 5.50 1.50
C LEU A 34 2.58 4.52 1.27
N GLY A 35 2.60 3.36 1.95
CA GLY A 35 1.67 2.29 1.67
C GLY A 35 1.59 1.95 0.18
N GLY A 36 0.38 2.01 -0.39
CA GLY A 36 0.17 1.78 -1.82
C GLY A 36 0.58 2.95 -2.74
N GLY A 37 1.04 4.07 -2.20
CA GLY A 37 1.50 5.23 -2.95
C GLY A 37 0.40 5.96 -3.75
N ALA A 38 -0.86 5.87 -3.32
CA ALA A 38 -1.98 6.40 -4.10
C ALA A 38 -1.88 7.91 -4.33
N VAL A 39 -1.42 8.67 -3.32
CA VAL A 39 -1.27 10.12 -3.42
C VAL A 39 0.00 10.46 -4.19
N PHE A 40 1.12 9.81 -3.91
CA PHE A 40 2.37 9.96 -4.63
C PHE A 40 2.20 9.76 -6.15
N PHE A 41 1.59 8.63 -6.57
CA PHE A 41 1.34 8.34 -7.99
C PHE A 41 0.31 9.29 -8.62
N GLN A 42 -0.62 9.85 -7.85
CA GLN A 42 -1.56 10.86 -8.34
C GLN A 42 -0.88 12.23 -8.52
N GLN A 43 0.03 12.60 -7.62
CA GLN A 43 0.74 13.88 -7.67
C GLN A 43 1.84 13.94 -8.74
N GLU A 44 2.50 12.80 -9.01
CA GLU A 44 3.62 12.69 -9.97
C GLU A 44 4.69 13.78 -9.78
N PRO A 45 5.19 13.99 -8.55
CA PRO A 45 6.07 15.11 -8.24
C PRO A 45 7.39 15.03 -9.01
N ASN A 46 8.00 16.19 -9.30
CA ASN A 46 9.31 16.24 -9.95
C ASN A 46 10.42 15.74 -9.02
N ASN A 47 10.39 16.16 -7.76
CA ASN A 47 11.31 15.71 -6.71
C ASN A 47 10.49 15.05 -5.59
N ALA A 48 10.88 13.89 -5.14
CA ALA A 48 10.19 13.21 -4.06
C ALA A 48 11.11 12.41 -3.15
N ILE A 49 10.67 12.31 -1.88
CA ILE A 49 11.13 11.34 -0.90
C ILE A 49 9.92 10.50 -0.49
N ILE A 50 9.99 9.19 -0.70
CA ILE A 50 8.96 8.27 -0.23
C ILE A 50 9.55 7.27 0.75
N ASN A 51 8.75 6.88 1.73
CA ASN A 51 9.20 5.99 2.80
C ASN A 51 8.07 5.08 3.28
N ASP A 52 8.42 3.93 3.78
CA ASP A 52 7.54 3.05 4.56
C ASP A 52 8.38 2.11 5.41
N MET A 53 7.89 1.74 6.60
CA MET A 53 8.54 0.74 7.46
C MET A 53 8.45 -0.68 6.89
N ASN A 54 7.55 -0.93 5.93
CA ASN A 54 7.37 -2.22 5.28
C ASN A 54 8.49 -2.47 4.27
N GLU A 55 9.57 -3.13 4.69
CA GLU A 55 10.73 -3.44 3.86
C GLU A 55 10.38 -4.18 2.54
N PRO A 56 9.56 -5.25 2.52
CA PRO A 56 9.15 -5.89 1.27
C PRO A 56 8.45 -4.95 0.28
N LEU A 57 7.64 -4.03 0.77
CA LEU A 57 6.99 -3.01 -0.04
C LEU A 57 8.01 -2.04 -0.65
N ILE A 58 8.91 -1.52 0.16
CA ILE A 58 9.96 -0.60 -0.28
C ILE A 58 10.91 -1.29 -1.26
N ASN A 59 11.28 -2.53 -1.00
CA ASN A 59 12.10 -3.31 -1.92
C ASN A 59 11.41 -3.53 -3.27
N PHE A 60 10.08 -3.72 -3.29
CA PHE A 60 9.31 -3.78 -4.53
C PHE A 60 9.49 -2.49 -5.36
N TYR A 61 9.30 -1.32 -4.76
CA TYR A 61 9.46 -0.04 -5.47
C TYR A 61 10.91 0.22 -5.90
N ARG A 62 11.89 -0.13 -5.07
CA ARG A 62 13.32 -0.02 -5.42
C ARG A 62 13.69 -0.90 -6.62
N GLN A 63 13.22 -2.15 -6.64
CA GLN A 63 13.50 -3.04 -7.76
C GLN A 63 12.74 -2.61 -9.02
N LEU A 64 11.53 -2.08 -8.89
CA LEU A 64 10.80 -1.52 -10.02
C LEU A 64 11.52 -0.30 -10.61
N ALA A 65 12.17 0.52 -9.78
CA ALA A 65 12.99 1.64 -10.25
C ALA A 65 14.27 1.19 -10.97
N THR A 66 14.93 0.12 -10.47
CA THR A 66 16.30 -0.23 -10.88
C THR A 66 16.40 -1.44 -11.80
N GLN A 67 15.39 -2.31 -11.82
CA GLN A 67 15.35 -3.58 -12.55
C GLN A 67 14.03 -3.76 -13.31
N TYR A 68 13.45 -2.66 -13.81
CA TYR A 68 12.13 -2.63 -14.43
C TYR A 68 11.94 -3.71 -15.49
N ASP A 69 12.85 -3.77 -16.47
CA ASP A 69 12.71 -4.69 -17.61
C ASP A 69 12.66 -6.15 -17.12
N ARG A 70 13.55 -6.53 -16.20
CA ARG A 70 13.55 -7.87 -15.63
C ARG A 70 12.27 -8.16 -14.83
N VAL A 71 11.80 -7.22 -14.01
CA VAL A 71 10.54 -7.37 -13.26
C VAL A 71 9.38 -7.57 -14.24
N MET A 72 9.31 -6.78 -15.32
CA MET A 72 8.25 -6.87 -16.30
C MET A 72 8.30 -8.16 -17.11
N ASP A 73 9.48 -8.63 -17.53
CA ASP A 73 9.65 -9.90 -18.24
C ASP A 73 9.19 -11.10 -17.37
N GLU A 74 9.60 -11.11 -16.10
CA GLU A 74 9.18 -12.13 -15.14
C GLU A 74 7.66 -12.10 -14.90
N LEU A 75 7.08 -10.90 -14.73
CA LEU A 75 5.64 -10.72 -14.53
C LEU A 75 4.84 -11.10 -15.78
N GLN A 76 5.34 -10.78 -16.97
CA GLN A 76 4.69 -11.16 -18.22
C GLN A 76 4.68 -12.69 -18.41
N THR A 77 5.79 -13.36 -18.10
CA THR A 77 5.86 -14.83 -18.09
C THR A 77 4.83 -15.43 -17.13
N LEU A 78 4.73 -14.90 -15.92
CA LEU A 78 3.73 -15.35 -14.93
C LEU A 78 2.29 -15.04 -15.36
N HIS A 79 2.07 -13.91 -16.05
CA HIS A 79 0.77 -13.56 -16.63
C HIS A 79 0.33 -14.59 -17.67
N GLU A 80 1.21 -14.95 -18.60
CA GLU A 80 0.91 -15.93 -19.64
C GLU A 80 0.57 -17.30 -19.05
N ILE A 81 1.34 -17.76 -18.05
CA ILE A 81 1.06 -19.02 -17.35
C ILE A 81 -0.31 -18.94 -16.64
N TYR A 82 -0.58 -17.80 -15.97
CA TYR A 82 -1.81 -17.61 -15.20
C TYR A 82 -3.05 -17.60 -16.11
N GLU A 83 -3.04 -16.85 -17.18
CA GLU A 83 -4.16 -16.77 -18.13
C GLU A 83 -4.37 -18.12 -18.84
N HIS A 84 -3.30 -18.81 -19.24
CA HIS A 84 -3.40 -20.16 -19.80
C HIS A 84 -4.08 -21.15 -18.82
N ASN A 85 -3.67 -21.16 -17.57
CA ASN A 85 -4.28 -22.02 -16.54
C ASN A 85 -5.77 -21.70 -16.35
N GLU A 86 -6.16 -20.43 -16.38
CA GLU A 86 -7.55 -20.01 -16.26
C GLU A 86 -8.38 -20.42 -17.48
N ASP A 87 -7.85 -20.31 -18.69
CA ASP A 87 -8.51 -20.76 -19.91
C ASP A 87 -8.75 -22.27 -19.91
N VAL A 88 -7.74 -23.05 -19.50
CA VAL A 88 -7.85 -24.50 -19.34
C VAL A 88 -8.91 -24.86 -18.31
N TYR A 89 -8.88 -24.18 -17.15
CA TYR A 89 -9.86 -24.38 -16.08
C TYR A 89 -11.28 -24.06 -16.55
N SER A 90 -11.49 -22.88 -17.14
CA SER A 90 -12.78 -22.40 -17.62
C SER A 90 -13.37 -23.30 -18.70
N THR A 91 -12.54 -23.77 -19.65
CA THR A 91 -12.94 -24.70 -20.70
C THR A 91 -13.37 -26.05 -20.14
N LYS A 92 -12.60 -26.62 -19.20
CA LYS A 92 -12.94 -27.88 -18.54
C LYS A 92 -14.22 -27.74 -17.71
N LYS A 93 -14.39 -26.63 -16.98
CA LYS A 93 -15.57 -26.37 -16.16
C LYS A 93 -16.84 -26.21 -16.99
N MET A 94 -16.75 -25.55 -18.15
CA MET A 94 -17.85 -25.43 -19.10
C MET A 94 -18.30 -26.78 -19.64
N ARG A 95 -17.38 -27.68 -19.96
CA ARG A 95 -17.67 -29.03 -20.49
C ARG A 95 -18.20 -29.98 -19.44
N ASN A 96 -17.83 -29.79 -18.16
CA ASN A 96 -18.15 -30.69 -17.05
C ASN A 96 -18.58 -29.88 -15.82
N PRO A 97 -19.75 -29.22 -15.84
CA PRO A 97 -20.18 -28.30 -14.77
C PRO A 97 -20.34 -28.97 -13.41
N GLU A 98 -20.68 -30.28 -13.40
CA GLU A 98 -20.94 -31.05 -12.17
C GLU A 98 -19.65 -31.62 -11.52
N ILE A 99 -18.54 -31.59 -12.23
CA ILE A 99 -17.29 -32.16 -11.73
C ILE A 99 -16.45 -31.04 -11.08
N ARG A 100 -15.82 -31.36 -9.94
CA ARG A 100 -14.81 -30.48 -9.35
C ARG A 100 -13.56 -30.47 -10.24
N ILE A 101 -13.28 -29.33 -10.85
CA ILE A 101 -12.08 -29.09 -11.65
C ILE A 101 -11.07 -28.35 -10.79
N GLU A 102 -9.82 -28.78 -10.81
CA GLU A 102 -8.71 -28.06 -10.19
C GLU A 102 -8.22 -26.95 -11.13
N ASN A 103 -7.98 -25.76 -10.58
CA ASN A 103 -7.40 -24.63 -11.29
C ASN A 103 -5.88 -24.66 -11.12
N GLY A 104 -5.13 -24.70 -12.22
CA GLY A 104 -3.66 -24.70 -12.23
C GLY A 104 -3.02 -23.49 -11.53
N ASN A 105 -3.78 -22.40 -11.37
CA ASN A 105 -3.31 -21.19 -10.66
C ASN A 105 -3.24 -21.37 -9.15
N GLU A 106 -3.96 -22.31 -8.57
CA GLU A 106 -3.87 -22.59 -7.12
C GLU A 106 -2.51 -23.18 -6.73
N PRO A 107 -2.01 -24.28 -7.35
CA PRO A 107 -0.65 -24.77 -7.08
C PRO A 107 0.45 -23.77 -7.48
N LEU A 108 0.28 -23.02 -8.57
CA LEU A 108 1.20 -21.94 -8.95
C LEU A 108 1.32 -20.90 -7.83
N TYR A 109 0.18 -20.43 -7.31
CA TYR A 109 0.15 -19.46 -6.20
C TYR A 109 0.90 -19.96 -4.97
N TYR A 110 0.63 -21.20 -4.54
CA TYR A 110 1.28 -21.73 -3.35
C TYR A 110 2.78 -21.95 -3.55
N ARG A 111 3.23 -22.37 -4.74
CA ARG A 111 4.66 -22.45 -5.08
C ARG A 111 5.35 -21.10 -4.99
N LEU A 112 4.78 -20.04 -5.57
CA LEU A 112 5.34 -18.70 -5.54
C LEU A 112 5.29 -18.10 -4.12
N ARG A 113 4.26 -18.43 -3.32
CA ARG A 113 4.21 -18.07 -1.91
C ARG A 113 5.31 -18.75 -1.08
N ASP A 114 5.62 -20.01 -1.38
CA ASP A 114 6.72 -20.71 -0.70
C ASP A 114 8.09 -20.13 -1.09
N MET A 115 8.26 -19.68 -2.34
CA MET A 115 9.43 -18.88 -2.76
C MET A 115 9.49 -17.55 -2.02
N TYR A 116 8.37 -16.82 -1.93
CA TYR A 116 8.28 -15.55 -1.21
C TYR A 116 8.64 -15.70 0.27
N ASN A 117 8.23 -16.79 0.89
CA ASN A 117 8.56 -17.15 2.28
C ASN A 117 9.98 -17.75 2.44
N SER A 118 10.76 -17.83 1.38
CA SER A 118 12.10 -18.47 1.39
C SER A 118 12.08 -19.94 1.86
N ILE A 119 10.95 -20.64 1.72
CA ILE A 119 10.83 -22.08 2.02
C ILE A 119 11.51 -22.91 0.93
N ILE A 120 11.41 -22.45 -0.31
CA ILE A 120 12.10 -23.02 -1.47
C ILE A 120 12.91 -21.93 -2.19
N PRO A 121 13.99 -22.28 -2.92
CA PRO A 121 14.73 -21.32 -3.73
C PRO A 121 13.85 -20.63 -4.78
N SER A 122 14.11 -19.35 -5.05
CA SER A 122 13.40 -18.56 -6.06
C SER A 122 14.27 -18.28 -7.27
N GLU A 123 13.70 -18.47 -8.46
CA GLU A 123 14.23 -17.98 -9.74
C GLU A 123 13.79 -16.53 -10.05
N TYR A 124 12.78 -16.01 -9.33
CA TYR A 124 12.19 -14.69 -9.56
C TYR A 124 12.76 -13.65 -8.59
N LEU A 125 12.71 -12.39 -9.02
CA LEU A 125 13.02 -11.26 -8.13
C LEU A 125 12.01 -11.16 -6.98
N PRO A 126 12.43 -10.69 -5.80
CA PRO A 126 11.52 -10.39 -4.70
C PRO A 126 10.35 -9.47 -5.10
N ALA A 127 10.58 -8.48 -5.96
CA ALA A 127 9.53 -7.59 -6.47
C ALA A 127 8.48 -8.34 -7.28
N THR A 128 8.89 -9.28 -8.12
CA THR A 128 7.99 -10.12 -8.92
C THR A 128 7.10 -10.98 -8.03
N LEU A 129 7.70 -11.63 -7.02
CA LEU A 129 6.96 -12.44 -6.05
C LEU A 129 5.99 -11.58 -5.22
N TYR A 130 6.44 -10.41 -4.75
CA TYR A 130 5.61 -9.47 -3.98
C TYR A 130 4.39 -9.03 -4.79
N TYR A 131 4.60 -8.61 -6.04
CA TYR A 131 3.51 -8.18 -6.91
C TYR A 131 2.53 -9.32 -7.22
N PHE A 132 3.04 -10.49 -7.60
CA PHE A 132 2.20 -11.66 -7.88
C PHE A 132 1.31 -12.01 -6.70
N ILE A 133 1.90 -12.13 -5.50
CA ILE A 133 1.15 -12.44 -4.27
C ILE A 133 0.14 -11.34 -3.97
N ASN A 134 0.53 -10.06 -4.02
CA ASN A 134 -0.37 -8.94 -3.77
C ASN A 134 -1.61 -8.96 -4.69
N LYS A 135 -1.44 -9.32 -5.96
CA LYS A 135 -2.55 -9.35 -6.93
C LYS A 135 -3.40 -10.60 -6.85
N THR A 136 -2.86 -11.75 -6.45
CA THR A 136 -3.51 -13.06 -6.53
C THR A 136 -3.94 -13.64 -5.19
N ALA A 137 -3.46 -13.11 -4.07
CA ALA A 137 -3.90 -13.48 -2.73
C ALA A 137 -5.34 -13.01 -2.42
N TYR A 138 -6.04 -13.74 -1.57
CA TYR A 138 -7.38 -13.42 -1.13
C TYR A 138 -7.49 -11.99 -0.55
N SER A 139 -8.32 -11.17 -1.17
CA SER A 139 -8.57 -9.75 -0.80
C SER A 139 -7.32 -8.85 -0.77
N GLY A 140 -6.18 -9.28 -1.32
CA GLY A 140 -4.93 -8.52 -1.19
C GLY A 140 -4.49 -8.31 0.26
N MET A 141 -4.86 -9.22 1.16
CA MET A 141 -4.53 -9.13 2.59
C MET A 141 -3.03 -9.29 2.82
N LEU A 142 -2.52 -8.58 3.83
CA LEU A 142 -1.20 -8.81 4.42
C LEU A 142 -1.41 -9.51 5.75
N ARG A 143 -1.01 -10.79 5.84
CA ARG A 143 -1.11 -11.58 7.07
C ARG A 143 0.03 -12.57 7.12
N PHE A 144 0.64 -12.67 8.31
CA PHE A 144 1.75 -13.55 8.59
C PHE A 144 1.40 -14.52 9.74
N ASN A 145 2.00 -15.69 9.74
CA ASN A 145 1.89 -16.63 10.86
C ASN A 145 2.88 -16.25 11.99
N ALA A 146 2.87 -17.02 13.07
CA ALA A 146 3.76 -16.80 14.22
C ALA A 146 5.27 -16.94 13.87
N GLN A 147 5.60 -17.57 12.74
CA GLN A 147 6.96 -17.71 12.23
C GLN A 147 7.35 -16.57 11.27
N GLY A 148 6.52 -15.53 11.11
CA GLY A 148 6.76 -14.42 10.19
C GLY A 148 6.54 -14.75 8.71
N GLN A 149 5.94 -15.91 8.39
CA GLN A 149 5.69 -16.32 7.01
C GLN A 149 4.31 -15.82 6.54
N TYR A 150 4.26 -15.30 5.33
CA TYR A 150 3.02 -14.91 4.67
C TYR A 150 2.09 -16.11 4.47
N ASN A 151 0.86 -16.02 4.98
CA ASN A 151 -0.06 -17.19 5.07
C ASN A 151 -1.46 -16.94 4.49
N VAL A 152 -1.65 -15.90 3.68
CA VAL A 152 -2.94 -15.64 3.02
C VAL A 152 -3.19 -16.71 1.95
N PRO A 153 -4.43 -17.22 1.82
CA PRO A 153 -4.77 -18.20 0.79
C PRO A 153 -4.89 -17.58 -0.61
N TYR A 154 -4.91 -18.43 -1.63
CA TYR A 154 -5.19 -18.04 -3.02
C TYR A 154 -6.55 -17.34 -3.16
N GLY A 155 -6.58 -16.21 -3.88
CA GLY A 155 -7.76 -15.35 -4.01
C GLY A 155 -8.73 -15.75 -5.13
N ARG A 156 -8.35 -16.72 -5.98
CA ARG A 156 -9.17 -17.23 -7.10
C ARG A 156 -9.63 -16.15 -8.08
N TYR A 157 -8.76 -15.17 -8.34
CA TYR A 157 -9.04 -14.16 -9.36
C TYR A 157 -8.91 -14.77 -10.75
N LYS A 158 -9.78 -14.34 -11.66
CA LYS A 158 -9.77 -14.79 -13.06
C LYS A 158 -8.58 -14.25 -13.85
N HIS A 159 -8.11 -13.06 -13.50
CA HIS A 159 -7.07 -12.35 -14.24
C HIS A 159 -5.95 -11.90 -13.31
N PHE A 160 -4.73 -12.04 -13.80
CA PHE A 160 -3.53 -11.48 -13.19
C PHE A 160 -3.05 -10.30 -14.05
N ASN A 161 -3.47 -9.09 -13.71
CA ASN A 161 -3.18 -7.90 -14.51
C ASN A 161 -1.80 -7.33 -14.18
N VAL A 162 -0.92 -7.27 -15.17
CA VAL A 162 0.43 -6.69 -15.11
C VAL A 162 0.52 -5.33 -15.82
N ASN A 163 -0.44 -4.99 -16.68
CA ASN A 163 -0.42 -3.80 -17.52
C ASN A 163 -0.65 -2.48 -16.76
N ILE A 164 -0.93 -2.55 -15.47
CA ILE A 164 -1.02 -1.37 -14.63
C ILE A 164 0.37 -0.75 -14.36
N ILE A 165 1.43 -1.56 -14.44
CA ILE A 165 2.81 -1.10 -14.30
C ILE A 165 3.27 -0.56 -15.66
N THR A 166 3.69 0.69 -15.70
CA THR A 166 4.12 1.37 -16.92
C THR A 166 5.52 1.95 -16.76
N GLU A 167 6.14 2.31 -17.88
CA GLU A 167 7.42 3.04 -17.86
C GLU A 167 7.32 4.35 -17.08
N GLY A 168 6.17 5.03 -17.10
CA GLY A 168 5.97 6.24 -16.29
C GLY A 168 6.14 5.99 -14.79
N HIS A 169 5.74 4.81 -14.29
CA HIS A 169 5.99 4.42 -12.90
C HIS A 169 7.49 4.23 -12.63
N ARG A 170 8.22 3.55 -13.54
CA ARG A 170 9.67 3.43 -13.48
C ARG A 170 10.34 4.81 -13.42
N ASP A 171 10.00 5.69 -14.35
CA ASP A 171 10.63 7.00 -14.52
C ASP A 171 10.38 7.90 -13.29
N LEU A 172 9.18 7.84 -12.71
CA LEU A 172 8.87 8.53 -11.46
C LEU A 172 9.68 7.96 -10.29
N LEU A 173 9.72 6.64 -10.15
CA LEU A 173 10.47 5.98 -9.06
C LEU A 173 11.98 6.19 -9.19
N GLN A 174 12.54 6.24 -10.40
CA GLN A 174 13.97 6.48 -10.64
C GLN A 174 14.44 7.87 -10.17
N ARG A 175 13.57 8.89 -10.24
CA ARG A 175 13.88 10.24 -9.75
C ARG A 175 13.45 10.49 -8.30
N THR A 176 12.97 9.46 -7.61
CA THR A 176 12.48 9.51 -6.24
C THR A 176 13.48 8.91 -5.27
N HIS A 177 13.71 9.56 -4.14
CA HIS A 177 14.50 8.99 -3.05
C HIS A 177 13.63 8.03 -2.23
N ILE A 178 13.94 6.73 -2.30
CA ILE A 178 13.12 5.66 -1.71
C ILE A 178 13.78 5.16 -0.43
N LEU A 179 13.16 5.42 0.72
CA LEU A 179 13.65 5.10 2.04
C LEU A 179 12.88 3.93 2.67
N ASN A 180 13.50 3.30 3.67
CA ASN A 180 12.86 2.35 4.57
C ASN A 180 13.39 2.67 5.97
N ASP A 181 12.74 3.62 6.62
CA ASP A 181 13.24 4.21 7.87
C ASP A 181 12.07 4.71 8.74
N ASP A 182 12.36 5.09 9.97
CA ASP A 182 11.40 5.76 10.84
C ASP A 182 10.97 7.13 10.28
N PHE A 183 9.71 7.50 10.48
CA PHE A 183 9.15 8.74 9.95
C PHE A 183 9.86 10.00 10.46
N GLU A 184 10.38 10.01 11.70
CA GLU A 184 11.11 11.16 12.22
C GLU A 184 12.43 11.37 11.49
N ASN A 185 13.13 10.29 11.10
CA ASN A 185 14.33 10.41 10.28
C ASN A 185 14.00 11.03 8.92
N VAL A 186 12.83 10.69 8.35
CA VAL A 186 12.36 11.29 7.09
C VAL A 186 11.97 12.76 7.29
N PHE A 187 11.33 13.13 8.39
CA PHE A 187 11.00 14.52 8.74
C PHE A 187 12.25 15.40 8.86
N ASN A 188 13.35 14.84 9.39
CA ASN A 188 14.62 15.56 9.52
C ASN A 188 15.28 15.90 8.16
N LEU A 189 14.84 15.28 7.05
CA LEU A 189 15.32 15.61 5.71
C LEU A 189 14.57 16.80 5.09
N ALA A 190 13.38 17.13 5.62
CA ALA A 190 12.53 18.15 5.05
C ALA A 190 13.11 19.57 5.20
N GLN A 191 13.00 20.38 4.14
CA GLN A 191 13.39 21.78 4.10
C GLN A 191 12.14 22.67 4.12
N THR A 192 12.32 23.96 4.38
CA THR A 192 11.22 24.92 4.60
C THR A 192 10.19 24.97 3.47
N ASN A 193 10.61 24.79 2.21
CA ASN A 193 9.71 24.85 1.05
C ASN A 193 9.16 23.49 0.63
N ASP A 194 9.49 22.42 1.33
CA ASP A 194 8.98 21.10 1.04
C ASP A 194 7.52 20.93 1.49
N PHE A 195 6.89 19.89 1.02
CA PHE A 195 5.54 19.50 1.43
C PHE A 195 5.52 18.04 1.86
N ILE A 196 4.96 17.79 3.04
CA ILE A 196 4.81 16.42 3.59
C ILE A 196 3.33 16.02 3.53
N PHE A 197 3.05 14.88 2.90
CA PHE A 197 1.76 14.20 2.99
C PHE A 197 1.84 13.03 3.96
N LEU A 198 0.88 12.93 4.88
CA LEU A 198 0.85 11.92 5.94
C LEU A 198 -0.44 11.10 5.89
N ASP A 199 -0.29 9.78 5.79
CA ASP A 199 -1.35 8.79 5.96
C ASP A 199 -0.87 7.71 6.95
N PRO A 200 -0.69 8.04 8.24
CA PRO A 200 -0.15 7.14 9.22
C PRO A 200 -1.12 6.00 9.56
N PRO A 201 -0.65 4.90 10.17
CA PRO A 201 -1.54 3.89 10.73
C PRO A 201 -2.54 4.52 11.71
N TYR A 202 -3.81 4.11 11.62
CA TYR A 202 -4.87 4.71 12.42
C TYR A 202 -4.91 4.16 13.83
N ASP A 203 -5.33 5.00 14.77
CA ASP A 203 -5.72 4.62 16.12
C ASP A 203 -7.04 3.83 16.07
N CYS A 204 -6.95 2.56 15.68
CA CYS A 204 -8.07 1.63 15.65
C CYS A 204 -7.84 0.55 16.71
N THR A 205 -8.82 0.31 17.55
CA THR A 205 -8.84 -0.83 18.50
C THR A 205 -8.90 -2.20 17.80
N PHE A 206 -8.69 -2.26 16.49
CA PHE A 206 -8.74 -3.48 15.70
C PHE A 206 -7.35 -3.90 15.24
N HIS A 207 -6.88 -5.01 15.77
CA HIS A 207 -5.70 -5.78 15.32
C HIS A 207 -5.82 -6.32 13.88
N GLU A 208 -6.32 -5.51 12.94
CA GLU A 208 -6.64 -5.95 11.58
C GLU A 208 -5.48 -5.83 10.59
N TYR A 209 -4.40 -5.17 10.97
CA TYR A 209 -3.26 -4.93 10.07
C TYR A 209 -2.20 -6.05 10.09
N GLY A 210 -2.49 -7.18 10.77
CA GLY A 210 -1.48 -8.20 11.06
C GLY A 210 -0.46 -7.65 12.08
N ASN A 211 0.52 -8.42 12.45
CA ASN A 211 1.50 -8.06 13.49
C ASN A 211 2.39 -6.84 13.17
N LEU A 212 2.20 -6.17 12.03
CA LEU A 212 2.96 -4.98 11.63
C LEU A 212 2.42 -3.66 12.23
N THR A 213 1.22 -3.67 12.85
CA THR A 213 0.57 -2.46 13.39
C THR A 213 0.45 -2.44 14.91
N ASP A 214 0.79 -3.53 15.59
CA ASP A 214 0.88 -3.53 17.06
C ASP A 214 1.93 -2.51 17.58
N ASP A 215 2.81 -2.03 16.69
CA ASP A 215 3.87 -1.09 17.04
C ASP A 215 3.45 0.39 16.94
N PHE A 216 2.37 0.76 16.20
CA PHE A 216 1.93 2.17 16.08
C PHE A 216 0.78 2.47 17.05
N ASN A 217 1.11 2.43 18.35
CA ASN A 217 0.19 2.63 19.47
C ASN A 217 -0.04 4.12 19.82
N GLU A 218 -0.74 4.41 20.93
CA GLU A 218 -0.99 5.77 21.38
C GLU A 218 0.31 6.57 21.61
N ALA A 219 1.38 5.95 22.11
CA ALA A 219 2.65 6.63 22.30
C ALA A 219 3.26 7.08 20.97
N GLU A 220 3.15 6.25 19.92
CA GLU A 220 3.58 6.58 18.57
C GLU A 220 2.70 7.67 17.94
N GLN A 221 1.38 7.66 18.18
CA GLN A 221 0.48 8.73 17.74
C GLN A 221 0.86 10.08 18.39
N ARG A 222 1.19 10.08 19.69
CA ARG A 222 1.65 11.28 20.39
C ARG A 222 3.04 11.74 19.93
N ARG A 223 3.94 10.81 19.61
CA ARG A 223 5.26 11.09 19.03
C ARG A 223 5.09 11.75 17.66
N LEU A 224 4.23 11.18 16.81
CA LEU A 224 3.91 11.76 15.49
C LEU A 224 3.32 13.17 15.61
N ALA A 225 2.40 13.40 16.55
CA ALA A 225 1.83 14.71 16.77
C ALA A 225 2.89 15.74 17.18
N GLY A 226 3.78 15.39 18.12
CA GLY A 226 4.91 16.23 18.50
C GLY A 226 5.83 16.58 17.33
N ALA A 227 6.18 15.58 16.53
CA ALA A 227 7.01 15.76 15.35
C ALA A 227 6.31 16.62 14.28
N PHE A 228 5.01 16.39 14.02
CA PHE A 228 4.19 17.17 13.10
C PHE A 228 4.17 18.66 13.42
N TYR A 229 3.99 19.02 14.68
CA TYR A 229 3.97 20.43 15.10
C TYR A 229 5.35 21.11 15.11
N ASN A 230 6.41 20.32 15.10
CA ASN A 230 7.80 20.82 15.02
C ASN A 230 8.32 20.94 13.57
N LEU A 231 7.52 20.56 12.57
CA LEU A 231 7.92 20.69 11.16
C LEU A 231 8.08 22.15 10.76
N ASN A 232 9.17 22.44 10.04
CA ASN A 232 9.44 23.77 9.46
C ASN A 232 8.89 23.93 8.04
N CYS A 233 8.23 22.90 7.50
CA CYS A 233 7.60 22.89 6.18
C CYS A 233 6.11 22.64 6.30
N ARG A 234 5.39 22.81 5.20
CA ARG A 234 3.94 22.52 5.14
C ARG A 234 3.69 21.02 5.16
N ALA A 235 2.73 20.62 6.00
CA ALA A 235 2.33 19.22 6.11
C ALA A 235 0.80 19.09 6.15
N LEU A 236 0.29 18.09 5.43
CA LEU A 236 -1.10 17.67 5.43
C LEU A 236 -1.20 16.23 5.88
N MET A 237 -2.07 15.95 6.83
CA MET A 237 -2.36 14.61 7.34
C MET A 237 -3.83 14.25 7.08
N VAL A 238 -4.05 13.01 6.65
CA VAL A 238 -5.39 12.40 6.60
C VAL A 238 -5.40 11.26 7.61
N ILE A 239 -6.31 11.33 8.58
CA ILE A 239 -6.36 10.35 9.68
C ILE A 239 -7.81 10.12 10.13
N SER A 240 -8.10 8.95 10.72
CA SER A 240 -9.41 8.66 11.31
C SER A 240 -9.71 9.59 12.47
N ARG A 241 -10.97 10.08 12.54
CA ARG A 241 -11.46 10.82 13.71
C ARG A 241 -11.69 9.88 14.87
N THR A 242 -10.91 10.01 15.91
CA THR A 242 -11.04 9.31 17.20
C THR A 242 -10.96 10.30 18.34
N PRO A 243 -11.27 9.92 19.59
CA PRO A 243 -11.03 10.80 20.74
C PRO A 243 -9.56 11.25 20.83
N LEU A 244 -8.60 10.32 20.59
CA LEU A 244 -7.17 10.62 20.62
C LEU A 244 -6.77 11.60 19.50
N THR A 245 -7.15 11.34 18.24
CA THR A 245 -6.79 12.23 17.13
C THR A 245 -7.48 13.59 17.23
N THR A 246 -8.68 13.64 17.84
CA THR A 246 -9.36 14.92 18.16
C THR A 246 -8.61 15.70 19.25
N GLU A 247 -8.11 15.03 20.29
CA GLU A 247 -7.25 15.64 21.31
C GLU A 247 -5.96 16.20 20.69
N LEU A 248 -5.29 15.38 19.86
CA LEU A 248 -3.98 15.72 19.31
C LEU A 248 -4.04 16.81 18.23
N TYR A 249 -5.06 16.81 17.37
CA TYR A 249 -5.08 17.62 16.14
C TYR A 249 -6.32 18.51 15.99
N GLY A 250 -7.27 18.47 16.90
CA GLY A 250 -8.58 19.11 16.74
C GLY A 250 -8.56 20.59 16.37
N GLN A 251 -7.53 21.34 16.77
CA GLN A 251 -7.38 22.77 16.43
C GLN A 251 -6.88 23.01 14.99
N ASN A 252 -6.32 21.99 14.34
CA ASN A 252 -5.71 22.06 13.01
C ASN A 252 -6.52 21.32 11.95
N VAL A 253 -7.73 20.87 12.30
CA VAL A 253 -8.64 20.23 11.37
C VAL A 253 -9.22 21.26 10.39
N VAL A 254 -8.95 21.09 9.10
CA VAL A 254 -9.43 21.97 8.03
C VAL A 254 -10.61 21.37 7.26
N ALA A 255 -10.79 20.05 7.30
CA ALA A 255 -11.94 19.36 6.72
C ALA A 255 -12.21 18.03 7.43
N GLU A 256 -13.44 17.55 7.30
CA GLU A 256 -13.89 16.24 7.73
C GLU A 256 -14.82 15.65 6.69
N TYR A 257 -14.69 14.35 6.41
CA TYR A 257 -15.57 13.66 5.48
C TYR A 257 -15.89 12.23 5.94
N PRO A 258 -17.13 11.75 5.66
CA PRO A 258 -17.55 10.42 6.04
C PRO A 258 -16.85 9.35 5.19
N ILE A 259 -16.51 8.22 5.80
CA ILE A 259 -15.95 7.06 5.11
C ILE A 259 -16.85 5.84 5.26
N ARG A 260 -16.82 4.96 4.24
CA ARG A 260 -17.47 3.66 4.28
C ARG A 260 -16.40 2.58 4.11
N TYR A 261 -16.11 1.84 5.16
CA TYR A 261 -15.26 0.67 5.05
C TYR A 261 -15.96 -0.44 4.26
N SER A 262 -15.34 -0.91 3.18
CA SER A 262 -15.93 -1.91 2.28
C SER A 262 -15.88 -3.35 2.81
N VAL A 263 -15.23 -3.60 3.95
CA VAL A 263 -15.06 -4.94 4.52
C VAL A 263 -15.81 -5.03 5.85
N ASN A 264 -17.01 -5.63 5.79
CA ASN A 264 -17.80 -6.03 6.95
C ASN A 264 -17.25 -7.35 7.52
N ILE A 265 -16.17 -7.31 8.32
CA ILE A 265 -15.79 -8.46 9.15
C ILE A 265 -16.44 -8.27 10.53
N ARG A 266 -17.58 -8.93 10.71
CA ARG A 266 -18.26 -9.35 11.94
C ARG A 266 -18.49 -8.38 13.10
N ASN A 267 -18.08 -7.11 13.07
CA ASN A 267 -18.54 -6.15 14.07
C ASN A 267 -18.98 -4.86 13.40
N ARG A 268 -20.27 -4.61 13.53
CA ARG A 268 -20.99 -3.44 13.11
C ARG A 268 -20.40 -2.20 13.79
N PHE A 269 -19.60 -1.43 13.07
CA PHE A 269 -19.59 -0.02 13.35
C PHE A 269 -20.92 0.55 12.87
N THR A 270 -21.85 0.65 13.78
CA THR A 270 -23.01 1.55 13.66
C THR A 270 -22.57 2.91 14.21
N GLY A 271 -21.57 3.51 13.63
CA GLY A 271 -21.12 4.86 13.92
C GLY A 271 -20.61 5.47 12.62
N ASP A 272 -20.89 6.74 12.41
CA ASP A 272 -20.41 7.52 11.28
C ASP A 272 -18.90 7.64 11.39
N ALA A 273 -18.17 6.67 10.79
CA ALA A 273 -16.72 6.76 10.71
C ALA A 273 -16.37 7.90 9.76
N SER A 274 -15.48 8.78 10.19
CA SER A 274 -15.00 9.89 9.38
C SER A 274 -13.47 9.97 9.41
N HIS A 275 -12.91 10.55 8.34
CA HIS A 275 -11.55 11.02 8.31
C HIS A 275 -11.51 12.55 8.46
N ILE A 276 -10.47 13.01 9.12
CA ILE A 276 -10.16 14.43 9.26
C ILE A 276 -8.93 14.76 8.42
N VAL A 277 -8.94 15.95 7.84
CA VAL A 277 -7.79 16.55 7.17
C VAL A 277 -7.19 17.57 8.11
N VAL A 278 -5.94 17.38 8.43
CA VAL A 278 -5.17 18.22 9.38
C VAL A 278 -4.04 18.90 8.62
N THR A 279 -3.82 20.19 8.83
CA THR A 279 -2.68 20.91 8.26
C THR A 279 -1.95 21.70 9.36
N ASN A 280 -0.67 22.01 9.15
CA ASN A 280 0.10 22.91 10.01
C ASN A 280 0.27 24.31 9.40
N TYR A 281 -0.50 24.64 8.36
CA TYR A 281 -0.51 25.92 7.63
C TYR A 281 -1.92 26.44 7.41
#